data_45d6ee0cfb586a19cf5f046510e699e9
#
_entry.id   45d6ee0cfb586a19cf5f046510e699e9
#
_cell.length_a   1.000
_cell.length_b   1.000
_cell.length_c   1.000
_cell.angle_alpha   90.00
_cell.angle_beta   90.00
_cell.angle_gamma   90.00
#
_symmetry.space_group_name_H-M   'P 1'
#
loop_
_entity.id
_entity.type
_entity.pdbx_description
1 polymer ?
#
loop_
_entity_poly.entity_id
_entity_poly.type
_entity_poly.pdbx_seq_one_letter_code
_entity_poly.pdbx_strand_id
1 'polypeptide(L)'
;LRRQRQMCIRDRFNKERMLESCRHGFTNATDAADYLVNHGVPFRDAHGIVGKLVLYCIDKKIALDDMSLEEYKEISPVFEEDIYDAISMETCVNKRNTIGAPGPEAMKKVIALHEAYLEEC
;
A
#
# COMPACT_ATOMS: atom_id res chain seq x y z
N LEU A 1 -18.09 -0.90 26.71
CA LEU A 1 -17.79 -1.88 25.63
C LEU A 1 -16.83 -1.33 24.57
N ARG A 2 -16.99 -0.10 24.04
CA ARG A 2 -16.07 0.51 23.07
C ARG A 2 -14.68 0.78 23.65
N ARG A 3 -14.56 1.25 24.88
CA ARG A 3 -13.27 1.51 25.55
C ARG A 3 -12.49 0.23 25.81
N GLN A 4 -13.15 -0.87 26.19
CA GLN A 4 -12.51 -2.17 26.38
C GLN A 4 -11.97 -2.75 25.07
N ARG A 5 -12.69 -2.57 23.94
CA ARG A 5 -12.18 -2.98 22.61
C ARG A 5 -10.93 -2.19 22.19
N GLN A 6 -10.86 -0.90 22.48
CA GLN A 6 -9.67 -0.10 22.21
C GLN A 6 -8.46 -0.51 23.07
N MET A 7 -8.66 -0.85 24.34
CA MET A 7 -7.60 -1.39 25.20
C MET A 7 -7.10 -2.74 24.68
N CYS A 8 -7.97 -3.68 24.32
CA CYS A 8 -7.60 -4.97 23.77
C CYS A 8 -6.86 -4.88 22.42
N ILE A 9 -7.16 -3.89 21.58
CA ILE A 9 -6.46 -3.64 20.33
C ILE A 9 -5.05 -3.08 20.58
N ARG A 10 -4.83 -2.29 21.64
CA ARG A 10 -3.51 -1.73 21.96
C ARG A 10 -2.49 -2.76 22.45
N ASP A 11 -2.95 -3.81 23.11
CA ASP A 11 -2.06 -4.74 23.81
C ASP A 11 -1.60 -5.93 22.97
N ARG A 12 -2.25 -6.22 21.82
CA ARG A 12 -1.93 -7.40 20.99
C ARG A 12 -2.15 -7.15 19.51
N PHE A 13 -1.16 -6.55 18.86
CA PHE A 13 -1.10 -6.51 17.39
C PHE A 13 -0.46 -7.79 16.86
N ASN A 14 -1.22 -8.59 16.11
CA ASN A 14 -0.64 -9.68 15.34
C ASN A 14 -0.09 -9.11 14.02
N LYS A 15 1.16 -8.68 14.06
CA LYS A 15 1.82 -8.01 12.93
C LYS A 15 1.89 -8.89 11.69
N GLU A 16 2.15 -10.18 11.87
CA GLU A 16 2.25 -11.15 10.77
C GLU A 16 0.91 -11.28 10.04
N ARG A 17 -0.17 -11.49 10.79
CA ARG A 17 -1.52 -11.59 10.21
C ARG A 17 -1.99 -10.30 9.55
N MET A 18 -1.60 -9.16 10.11
CA MET A 18 -1.91 -7.84 9.53
C MET A 18 -1.18 -7.66 8.19
N LEU A 19 0.10 -8.02 8.12
CA LEU A 19 0.88 -7.97 6.89
C LEU A 19 0.32 -8.91 5.82
N GLU A 20 0.01 -10.14 6.20
CA GLU A 20 -0.61 -11.13 5.32
C GLU A 20 -1.96 -10.64 4.77
N SER A 21 -2.79 -10.03 5.61
CA SER A 21 -4.06 -9.43 5.18
C SER A 21 -3.87 -8.27 4.20
N CYS A 22 -2.81 -7.48 4.34
CA CYS A 22 -2.49 -6.42 3.38
C CYS A 22 -2.06 -7.00 2.02
N ARG A 23 -1.23 -8.04 2.01
CA ARG A 23 -0.76 -8.69 0.78
C ARG A 23 -1.91 -9.31 -0.01
N HIS A 24 -2.73 -10.12 0.63
CA HIS A 24 -3.89 -10.78 0.00
C HIS A 24 -5.09 -9.84 -0.21
N GLY A 25 -5.12 -8.70 0.45
CA GLY A 25 -6.10 -7.63 0.25
C GLY A 25 -5.79 -6.71 -0.94
N PHE A 26 -4.69 -6.94 -1.66
CA PHE A 26 -4.23 -6.13 -2.79
C PHE A 26 -4.19 -4.63 -2.49
N THR A 27 -3.78 -4.26 -1.28
CA THR A 27 -3.74 -2.86 -0.84
C THR A 27 -2.71 -2.04 -1.62
N ASN A 28 -1.71 -2.69 -2.22
CA ASN A 28 -0.70 -2.13 -3.10
C ASN A 28 -1.10 -2.04 -4.59
N ALA A 29 -2.31 -2.48 -4.94
CA ALA A 29 -2.80 -2.37 -6.33
C ALA A 29 -2.90 -0.92 -6.81
N THR A 30 -3.23 0.01 -5.92
CA THR A 30 -3.25 1.45 -6.22
C THR A 30 -1.85 1.96 -6.56
N ASP A 31 -0.85 1.50 -5.83
CA ASP A 31 0.56 1.90 -6.07
C ASP A 31 1.07 1.33 -7.41
N ALA A 32 0.59 0.15 -7.83
CA ALA A 32 0.84 -0.39 -9.17
C ALA A 32 0.16 0.46 -10.28
N ALA A 33 -1.01 1.03 -10.02
CA ALA A 33 -1.65 1.96 -10.95
C ALA A 33 -0.88 3.28 -11.05
N ASP A 34 -0.44 3.83 -9.93
CA ASP A 34 0.39 5.03 -9.87
C ASP A 34 1.74 4.82 -10.58
N TYR A 35 2.33 3.61 -10.46
CA TYR A 35 3.52 3.23 -11.21
C TYR A 35 3.30 3.35 -12.72
N LEU A 36 2.24 2.78 -13.25
CA LEU A 36 1.90 2.84 -14.67
C LEU A 36 1.66 4.29 -15.15
N VAL A 37 0.98 5.09 -14.34
CA VAL A 37 0.74 6.53 -14.64
C VAL A 37 2.05 7.29 -14.72
N ASN A 38 3.00 7.03 -13.83
CA ASN A 38 4.32 7.64 -13.84
C ASN A 38 5.15 7.23 -15.09
N HIS A 39 4.84 6.07 -15.68
CA HIS A 39 5.43 5.61 -16.95
C HIS A 39 4.62 6.06 -18.18
N GLY A 40 3.72 7.02 -18.03
CA GLY A 40 3.00 7.66 -19.13
C GLY A 40 1.71 6.96 -19.57
N VAL A 41 1.25 5.94 -18.84
CA VAL A 41 -0.03 5.28 -19.12
C VAL A 41 -1.17 6.16 -18.57
N PRO A 42 -2.20 6.49 -19.36
CA PRO A 42 -3.36 7.21 -18.85
C PRO A 42 -4.01 6.48 -17.67
N PHE A 43 -4.43 7.23 -16.64
CA PHE A 43 -4.97 6.68 -15.39
C PHE A 43 -6.09 5.65 -15.62
N ARG A 44 -6.97 5.91 -16.59
CA ARG A 44 -8.08 5.01 -16.92
C ARG A 44 -7.60 3.65 -17.42
N ASP A 45 -6.55 3.66 -18.24
CA ASP A 45 -5.96 2.45 -18.81
C ASP A 45 -5.12 1.72 -17.74
N ALA A 46 -4.35 2.45 -16.94
CA ALA A 46 -3.62 1.93 -15.80
C ALA A 46 -4.56 1.18 -14.82
N HIS A 47 -5.71 1.77 -14.50
CA HIS A 47 -6.71 1.13 -13.65
C HIS A 47 -7.25 -0.17 -14.27
N GLY A 48 -7.51 -0.18 -15.58
CA GLY A 48 -7.91 -1.39 -16.31
C GLY A 48 -6.86 -2.49 -16.30
N ILE A 49 -5.58 -2.12 -16.48
CA ILE A 49 -4.44 -3.05 -16.43
C ILE A 49 -4.31 -3.66 -15.03
N VAL A 50 -4.35 -2.84 -13.98
CA VAL A 50 -4.27 -3.30 -12.59
C VAL A 50 -5.45 -4.18 -12.22
N GLY A 51 -6.65 -3.87 -12.72
CA GLY A 51 -7.81 -4.74 -12.55
C GLY A 51 -7.57 -6.15 -13.10
N LYS A 52 -6.94 -6.28 -14.27
CA LYS A 52 -6.55 -7.59 -14.84
C LYS A 52 -5.48 -8.29 -13.99
N LEU A 53 -4.49 -7.55 -13.49
CA LEU A 53 -3.48 -8.08 -12.57
C LEU A 53 -4.11 -8.69 -11.33
N VAL A 54 -5.00 -7.96 -10.67
CA VAL A 54 -5.69 -8.43 -9.46
C VAL A 54 -6.51 -9.67 -9.73
N LEU A 55 -7.27 -9.72 -10.84
CA LEU A 55 -8.03 -10.90 -11.23
C LEU A 55 -7.12 -12.11 -11.46
N TYR A 56 -6.00 -11.91 -12.15
CA TYR A 56 -5.00 -12.96 -12.37
C TYR A 56 -4.44 -13.50 -11.05
N CYS A 57 -4.11 -12.62 -10.12
CA CYS A 57 -3.63 -13.00 -8.80
C CYS A 57 -4.67 -13.77 -7.98
N ILE A 58 -5.94 -13.37 -8.06
CA ILE A 58 -7.06 -14.07 -7.40
C ILE A 58 -7.20 -15.48 -7.95
N ASP A 59 -7.18 -15.65 -9.27
CA ASP A 59 -7.32 -16.95 -9.94
C ASP A 59 -6.16 -17.90 -9.57
N LYS A 60 -4.95 -17.36 -9.50
CA LYS A 60 -3.76 -18.14 -9.11
C LYS A 60 -3.55 -18.24 -7.60
N LYS A 61 -4.31 -17.51 -6.79
CA LYS A 61 -4.19 -17.44 -5.32
C LYS A 61 -2.80 -16.98 -4.85
N ILE A 62 -2.22 -16.01 -5.54
CA ILE A 62 -0.93 -15.39 -5.22
C ILE A 62 -1.13 -13.90 -4.88
N ALA A 63 -0.15 -13.29 -4.23
CA ALA A 63 -0.12 -11.84 -4.03
C ALA A 63 0.57 -11.15 -5.23
N LEU A 64 0.40 -9.82 -5.36
CA LEU A 64 1.04 -9.07 -6.44
C LEU A 64 2.58 -9.17 -6.39
N ASP A 65 3.16 -9.13 -5.22
CA ASP A 65 4.61 -9.24 -5.01
C ASP A 65 5.17 -10.65 -5.27
N ASP A 66 4.32 -11.67 -5.40
CA ASP A 66 4.72 -13.05 -5.73
C ASP A 66 4.69 -13.32 -7.25
N MET A 67 4.18 -12.40 -8.08
CA MET A 67 4.17 -12.52 -9.53
C MET A 67 5.58 -12.39 -10.13
N SER A 68 5.87 -13.17 -11.17
CA SER A 68 7.11 -13.02 -11.94
C SER A 68 7.04 -11.80 -12.89
N LEU A 69 8.20 -11.27 -13.25
CA LEU A 69 8.27 -10.14 -14.19
C LEU A 69 7.69 -10.50 -15.57
N GLU A 70 7.80 -11.77 -15.97
CA GLU A 70 7.25 -12.28 -17.22
C GLU A 70 5.71 -12.20 -17.20
N GLU A 71 5.08 -12.59 -16.12
CA GLU A 71 3.62 -12.49 -15.94
C GLU A 71 3.14 -11.03 -15.94
N TYR A 72 3.92 -10.12 -15.33
CA TYR A 72 3.64 -8.68 -15.42
C TYR A 72 3.69 -8.18 -16.86
N LYS A 73 4.71 -8.57 -17.62
CA LYS A 73 4.92 -8.16 -19.03
C LYS A 73 3.88 -8.75 -19.99
N GLU A 74 3.33 -9.93 -19.69
CA GLU A 74 2.21 -10.49 -20.44
C GLU A 74 0.96 -9.60 -20.38
N ILE A 75 0.73 -8.97 -19.24
CA ILE A 75 -0.44 -8.10 -19.04
C ILE A 75 -0.17 -6.69 -19.58
N SER A 76 1.04 -6.17 -19.35
CA SER A 76 1.49 -4.90 -19.93
C SER A 76 3.00 -4.86 -20.06
N PRO A 77 3.54 -4.52 -21.25
CA PRO A 77 4.98 -4.42 -21.50
C PRO A 77 5.65 -3.25 -20.77
N VAL A 78 4.88 -2.36 -20.16
CA VAL A 78 5.38 -1.18 -19.43
C VAL A 78 6.00 -1.55 -18.09
N PHE A 79 5.68 -2.73 -17.54
CA PHE A 79 6.25 -3.18 -16.27
C PHE A 79 7.73 -3.57 -16.41
N GLU A 80 8.54 -3.03 -15.52
CA GLU A 80 9.97 -3.32 -15.39
C GLU A 80 10.28 -3.87 -13.99
N GLU A 81 11.55 -4.21 -13.70
CA GLU A 81 11.95 -4.80 -12.41
C GLU A 81 11.68 -3.89 -11.22
N ASP A 82 11.67 -2.59 -11.41
CA ASP A 82 11.40 -1.59 -10.37
C ASP A 82 9.95 -1.60 -9.85
N ILE A 83 9.04 -2.35 -10.51
CA ILE A 83 7.68 -2.56 -10.01
C ILE A 83 7.68 -3.16 -8.60
N TYR A 84 8.58 -4.09 -8.30
CA TYR A 84 8.64 -4.73 -6.99
C TYR A 84 8.95 -3.75 -5.87
N ASP A 85 9.84 -2.79 -6.13
CA ASP A 85 10.13 -1.71 -5.19
C ASP A 85 8.94 -0.74 -5.06
N ALA A 86 8.26 -0.47 -6.17
CA ALA A 86 7.13 0.45 -6.20
C ALA A 86 5.92 -0.06 -5.41
N ILE A 87 5.64 -1.37 -5.47
CA ILE A 87 4.50 -2.02 -4.79
C ILE A 87 4.85 -2.61 -3.42
N SER A 88 6.10 -2.51 -2.99
CA SER A 88 6.53 -2.93 -1.66
C SER A 88 5.70 -2.22 -0.59
N MET A 89 5.19 -2.96 0.40
CA MET A 89 4.34 -2.40 1.47
C MET A 89 5.04 -1.26 2.22
N GLU A 90 6.34 -1.37 2.41
CA GLU A 90 7.16 -0.32 3.05
C GLU A 90 7.22 0.94 2.19
N THR A 91 7.49 0.81 0.90
CA THR A 91 7.52 1.92 -0.05
C THR A 91 6.15 2.59 -0.17
N CYS A 92 5.07 1.79 -0.23
CA CYS A 92 3.70 2.29 -0.29
C CYS A 92 3.35 3.17 0.91
N VAL A 93 3.79 2.82 2.12
CA VAL A 93 3.59 3.63 3.33
C VAL A 93 4.49 4.85 3.33
N ASN A 94 5.79 4.69 3.01
CA ASN A 94 6.79 5.76 3.05
C ASN A 94 6.51 6.90 2.04
N LYS A 95 5.92 6.57 0.89
CA LYS A 95 5.53 7.57 -0.13
C LYS A 95 4.35 8.46 0.30
N ARG A 96 3.57 8.05 1.30
CA ARG A 96 2.36 8.76 1.74
C ARG A 96 2.68 9.86 2.77
N ASN A 97 3.19 11.00 2.31
CA ASN A 97 3.70 12.10 3.14
C ASN A 97 2.80 13.35 3.13
N THR A 98 1.56 13.27 2.67
CA THR A 98 0.58 14.35 2.80
C THR A 98 0.10 14.49 4.26
N ILE A 99 -0.44 15.66 4.63
CA ILE A 99 -0.94 15.90 5.99
C ILE A 99 -2.01 14.85 6.34
N GLY A 100 -1.81 14.15 7.47
CA GLY A 100 -2.70 13.09 7.94
C GLY A 100 -2.46 11.71 7.32
N ALA A 101 -1.49 11.57 6.40
CA ALA A 101 -1.10 10.29 5.83
C ALA A 101 -0.22 9.47 6.79
N PRO A 102 -0.15 8.12 6.62
CA PRO A 102 0.57 7.24 7.53
C PRO A 102 2.10 7.22 7.33
N GLY A 103 2.64 7.98 6.38
CA GLY A 103 4.08 8.04 6.13
C GLY A 103 4.85 8.59 7.34
N PRO A 104 6.07 8.09 7.62
CA PRO A 104 6.83 8.45 8.81
C PRO A 104 7.03 9.96 8.98
N GLU A 105 7.31 10.67 7.90
CA GLU A 105 7.54 12.11 7.94
C GLU A 105 6.24 12.91 8.19
N ALA A 106 5.12 12.46 7.62
CA ALA A 106 3.82 13.06 7.89
C ALA A 106 3.41 12.82 9.35
N MET A 107 3.62 11.61 9.86
CA MET A 107 3.31 11.25 11.25
C MET A 107 4.16 12.03 12.26
N LYS A 108 5.46 12.22 12.02
CA LYS A 108 6.31 13.07 12.87
C LYS A 108 5.76 14.49 13.01
N LYS A 109 5.32 15.09 11.89
CA LYS A 109 4.72 16.44 11.89
C LYS A 109 3.41 16.50 12.67
N VAL A 110 2.56 15.48 12.53
CA VAL A 110 1.28 15.42 13.24
C VAL A 110 1.52 15.22 14.74
N ILE A 111 2.46 14.35 15.12
CA ILE A 111 2.82 14.14 16.53
C ILE A 111 3.33 15.43 17.15
N ALA A 112 4.30 16.11 16.52
CA ALA A 112 4.85 17.38 17.03
C ALA A 112 3.78 18.46 17.18
N LEU A 113 2.83 18.55 16.23
CA LEU A 113 1.70 19.48 16.33
C LEU A 113 0.83 19.21 17.56
N HIS A 114 0.54 17.95 17.85
CA HIS A 114 -0.29 17.59 19.00
C HIS A 114 0.45 17.70 20.31
N GLU A 115 1.75 17.44 20.35
CA GLU A 115 2.59 17.65 21.54
C GLU A 115 2.61 19.15 21.91
N ALA A 116 2.86 20.04 20.93
CA ALA A 116 2.80 21.49 21.15
C ALA A 116 1.44 21.95 21.68
N TYR A 117 0.34 21.43 21.13
CA TYR A 117 -1.01 21.74 21.62
C TYR A 117 -1.25 21.31 23.07
N LEU A 118 -0.68 20.18 23.47
CA LEU A 118 -0.80 19.68 24.85
C LEU A 118 0.04 20.47 25.85
N GLU A 119 1.15 21.07 25.41
CA GLU A 119 1.98 21.94 26.25
C GLU A 119 1.35 23.32 26.49
N GLU A 120 0.50 23.77 25.55
CA GLU A 120 -0.24 25.04 25.68
C GLU A 120 -1.50 24.93 26.56
N CYS A 121 -1.95 23.70 26.85
CA CYS A 121 -3.12 23.44 27.69
C CYS A 121 -2.75 23.25 29.14
#